data_8c562683cff0f4456d5c0f4d16e3b887
#
_entry.id   8c562683cff0f4456d5c0f4d16e3b887
#
_cell.length_a   1.000
_cell.length_b   1.000
_cell.length_c   1.000
_cell.angle_alpha   90.00
_cell.angle_beta   90.00
_cell.angle_gamma   90.00
#
_symmetry.space_group_name_H-M   'P 1'
#
loop_
_entity.id
_entity.type
_entity.pdbx_description
1 polymer ?
#
loop_
_entity_poly.entity_id
_entity_poly.type
_entity_poly.pdbx_seq_one_letter_code
_entity_poly.pdbx_strand_id
1 'polypeptide(L)'
;MAFISIHQACPDCGSSDGLSINDDYSTYCFACAEFTPSEQSTYTEKSMPSETVVVKDMSTFLDNYNKGVSTSVAERKLTKETMERFGVVRNDGNYYFPYYDKDSSLCGAKVRGVKEKTFSTVGNFSTGTLFGQNIFPSGGKYVTITEGEFDALAVYQLTGSKYPAVSIRNGAAAALKNCKDSYEYLNSFENIVICFDGDEPGMKASKEVAELFGSKAKVFKPLPEYKDACDWLADGKTAAFVSRWWASEGFIPDGIVSGSTLWDEVSKPMAPADCTYPWAALNELTYGIRFGELVTITAGSGLGKSQVLREIAWHILQETSDSVGLMFLEESVKKTGLSLMSLAVDTPLHLPDTTLVSDEQRRRAFDATLGTGRVFLFDHFGSTSIENIVNRVRYLAKGLNC
;
A
#
# COMPACT_ATOMS: atom_id res chain seq x y z
N MET A 1 -1.23 -30.05 4.27
CA MET A 1 -1.23 -30.08 2.80
C MET A 1 0.16 -29.65 2.36
N ALA A 2 0.82 -30.47 1.59
CA ALA A 2 2.14 -30.16 1.02
C ALA A 2 1.91 -29.75 -0.44
N PHE A 3 2.63 -28.72 -0.89
CA PHE A 3 2.60 -28.36 -2.30
C PHE A 3 3.46 -29.35 -3.10
N ILE A 4 2.90 -29.91 -4.17
CA ILE A 4 3.64 -30.76 -5.11
C ILE A 4 4.20 -29.95 -6.30
N SER A 5 3.62 -28.78 -6.57
CA SER A 5 4.14 -27.80 -7.53
C SER A 5 3.78 -26.39 -7.08
N ILE A 6 4.67 -25.43 -7.33
CA ILE A 6 4.49 -24.01 -7.05
C ILE A 6 4.93 -23.19 -8.27
N HIS A 7 4.57 -21.92 -8.31
CA HIS A 7 4.95 -21.00 -9.40
C HIS A 7 4.41 -21.42 -10.78
N GLN A 8 3.17 -21.89 -10.82
CA GLN A 8 2.48 -22.20 -12.07
C GLN A 8 1.66 -20.97 -12.52
N ALA A 9 1.39 -20.91 -13.82
CA ALA A 9 0.51 -19.88 -14.36
C ALA A 9 -0.94 -20.10 -13.89
N CYS A 10 -1.57 -19.04 -13.40
CA CYS A 10 -2.97 -19.08 -12.99
C CYS A 10 -3.88 -18.84 -14.21
N PRO A 11 -4.79 -19.76 -14.55
CA PRO A 11 -5.71 -19.57 -15.66
C PRO A 11 -6.76 -18.48 -15.40
N ASP A 12 -7.07 -18.19 -14.12
CA ASP A 12 -8.15 -17.28 -13.75
C ASP A 12 -7.70 -15.81 -13.74
N CYS A 13 -6.50 -15.51 -13.23
CA CYS A 13 -6.02 -14.12 -13.15
C CYS A 13 -4.86 -13.81 -14.10
N GLY A 14 -4.35 -14.79 -14.85
CA GLY A 14 -3.24 -14.59 -15.78
C GLY A 14 -1.87 -14.38 -15.13
N SER A 15 -1.74 -14.52 -13.80
CA SER A 15 -0.44 -14.52 -13.13
C SER A 15 0.43 -15.64 -13.69
N SER A 16 1.69 -15.33 -14.03
CA SER A 16 2.62 -16.32 -14.63
C SER A 16 3.17 -17.34 -13.64
N ASP A 17 3.04 -17.07 -12.32
CA ASP A 17 3.72 -17.82 -11.26
C ASP A 17 2.95 -17.88 -9.92
N GLY A 18 1.72 -17.36 -9.90
CA GLY A 18 0.93 -17.25 -8.66
C GLY A 18 0.27 -18.55 -8.21
N LEU A 19 0.16 -19.56 -9.05
CA LEU A 19 -0.59 -20.78 -8.75
C LEU A 19 0.30 -21.87 -8.12
N SER A 20 -0.21 -22.49 -7.05
CA SER A 20 0.38 -23.66 -6.40
C SER A 20 -0.58 -24.84 -6.46
N ILE A 21 -0.02 -26.04 -6.62
CA ILE A 21 -0.76 -27.30 -6.68
C ILE A 21 -0.41 -28.11 -5.42
N ASN A 22 -1.44 -28.53 -4.69
CA ASN A 22 -1.34 -29.35 -3.50
C ASN A 22 -1.15 -30.85 -3.83
N ASP A 23 -0.81 -31.64 -2.82
CA ASP A 23 -0.62 -33.10 -2.90
C ASP A 23 -1.93 -33.86 -3.27
N ASP A 24 -3.08 -33.25 -3.06
CA ASP A 24 -4.39 -33.74 -3.48
C ASP A 24 -4.84 -33.19 -4.85
N TYR A 25 -3.97 -32.50 -5.58
CA TYR A 25 -4.25 -31.81 -6.85
C TYR A 25 -5.21 -30.62 -6.76
N SER A 26 -5.65 -30.20 -5.59
CA SER A 26 -6.28 -28.91 -5.43
C SER A 26 -5.28 -27.80 -5.71
N THR A 27 -5.76 -26.62 -6.12
CA THR A 27 -4.87 -25.50 -6.44
C THR A 27 -5.20 -24.28 -5.62
N TYR A 28 -4.18 -23.48 -5.33
CA TYR A 28 -4.35 -22.16 -4.71
C TYR A 28 -3.48 -21.13 -5.41
N CYS A 29 -4.10 -20.05 -5.84
CA CYS A 29 -3.39 -18.92 -6.45
C CYS A 29 -3.11 -17.84 -5.41
N PHE A 30 -1.84 -17.56 -5.16
CA PHE A 30 -1.43 -16.49 -4.24
C PHE A 30 -1.62 -15.08 -4.80
N ALA A 31 -1.84 -14.94 -6.11
CA ALA A 31 -2.05 -13.65 -6.76
C ALA A 31 -3.51 -13.19 -6.68
N CYS A 32 -4.49 -14.09 -6.91
CA CYS A 32 -5.92 -13.75 -6.83
C CYS A 32 -6.63 -14.35 -5.61
N ALA A 33 -5.92 -15.12 -4.77
CA ALA A 33 -6.45 -15.83 -3.60
C ALA A 33 -7.55 -16.85 -3.92
N GLU A 34 -7.64 -17.31 -5.18
CA GLU A 34 -8.62 -18.31 -5.61
C GLU A 34 -8.15 -19.72 -5.23
N PHE A 35 -9.06 -20.50 -4.66
CA PHE A 35 -8.86 -21.91 -4.32
C PHE A 35 -9.74 -22.78 -5.20
N THR A 36 -9.14 -23.73 -5.93
CA THR A 36 -9.87 -24.71 -6.75
C THR A 36 -9.73 -26.09 -6.11
N PRO A 37 -10.84 -26.70 -5.65
CA PRO A 37 -10.83 -28.07 -5.11
C PRO A 37 -10.32 -29.08 -6.13
N SER A 38 -9.75 -30.20 -5.66
CA SER A 38 -9.20 -31.25 -6.53
C SER A 38 -10.19 -31.81 -7.56
N GLU A 39 -11.47 -31.89 -7.22
CA GLU A 39 -12.54 -32.34 -8.12
C GLU A 39 -12.81 -31.40 -9.30
N GLN A 40 -12.45 -30.13 -9.18
CA GLN A 40 -12.63 -29.08 -10.20
C GLN A 40 -11.30 -28.68 -10.84
N SER A 41 -10.18 -29.16 -10.32
CA SER A 41 -8.84 -28.85 -10.82
C SER A 41 -8.59 -29.55 -12.15
N THR A 42 -7.96 -28.85 -13.08
CA THR A 42 -7.50 -29.41 -14.36
C THR A 42 -6.21 -30.21 -14.23
N TYR A 43 -5.58 -30.18 -13.06
CA TYR A 43 -4.33 -30.86 -12.78
C TYR A 43 -4.59 -32.27 -12.26
N THR A 44 -3.90 -33.25 -12.85
CA THR A 44 -3.92 -34.67 -12.48
C THR A 44 -2.52 -35.21 -12.57
N GLU A 45 -2.25 -36.40 -12.00
CA GLU A 45 -0.96 -37.06 -12.07
C GLU A 45 -0.40 -37.14 -13.52
N LYS A 46 -1.28 -37.27 -14.51
CA LYS A 46 -0.89 -37.33 -15.93
C LYS A 46 -0.70 -35.98 -16.61
N SER A 47 -1.25 -34.91 -16.05
CA SER A 47 -1.18 -33.55 -16.61
C SER A 47 -0.06 -32.69 -16.00
N MET A 48 0.66 -33.22 -15.01
CA MET A 48 1.80 -32.51 -14.46
C MET A 48 2.88 -32.29 -15.52
N PRO A 49 3.46 -31.09 -15.60
CA PRO A 49 4.60 -30.83 -16.49
C PRO A 49 5.70 -31.85 -16.20
N SER A 50 6.30 -32.42 -17.26
CA SER A 50 7.35 -33.45 -17.17
C SER A 50 8.46 -33.00 -16.24
N GLU A 51 8.80 -33.85 -15.30
CA GLU A 51 9.82 -33.79 -14.25
C GLU A 51 10.81 -32.62 -14.38
N THR A 52 10.50 -31.55 -13.69
CA THR A 52 11.54 -30.65 -13.18
C THR A 52 12.33 -31.47 -12.17
N VAL A 53 13.66 -31.49 -12.30
CA VAL A 53 14.53 -32.13 -11.30
C VAL A 53 14.27 -31.43 -9.96
N VAL A 54 13.35 -31.99 -9.17
CA VAL A 54 13.07 -31.53 -7.81
C VAL A 54 14.26 -31.97 -6.99
N VAL A 55 15.18 -31.05 -6.76
CA VAL A 55 16.28 -31.28 -5.78
C VAL A 55 15.61 -31.34 -4.40
N LYS A 56 15.25 -32.57 -3.98
CA LYS A 56 14.43 -32.81 -2.78
C LYS A 56 15.21 -32.70 -1.47
N ASP A 57 16.52 -32.77 -1.51
CA ASP A 57 17.36 -32.72 -0.32
C ASP A 57 18.64 -31.89 -0.54
N MET A 58 19.25 -31.51 0.58
CA MET A 58 20.45 -30.68 0.59
C MET A 58 21.69 -31.43 0.08
N SER A 59 21.74 -32.77 0.18
CA SER A 59 22.86 -33.57 -0.31
C SER A 59 22.89 -33.57 -1.83
N THR A 60 21.75 -33.77 -2.48
CA THR A 60 21.62 -33.72 -3.94
C THR A 60 21.93 -32.31 -4.46
N PHE A 61 21.52 -31.26 -3.74
CA PHE A 61 21.91 -29.89 -4.09
C PHE A 61 23.43 -29.73 -4.04
N LEU A 62 24.08 -30.11 -2.93
CA LEU A 62 25.53 -29.98 -2.76
C LEU A 62 26.31 -30.71 -3.81
N ASP A 63 25.92 -31.94 -4.17
CA ASP A 63 26.54 -32.71 -5.22
C ASP A 63 26.49 -32.00 -6.58
N ASN A 64 25.35 -31.46 -6.93
CA ASN A 64 25.19 -30.74 -8.19
C ASN A 64 25.88 -29.35 -8.16
N TYR A 65 25.79 -28.64 -7.04
CA TYR A 65 26.42 -27.34 -6.84
C TYR A 65 27.96 -27.45 -6.94
N ASN A 66 28.55 -28.45 -6.27
CA ASN A 66 30.00 -28.67 -6.29
C ASN A 66 30.54 -29.10 -7.66
N LYS A 67 29.71 -29.74 -8.51
CA LYS A 67 30.05 -30.08 -9.89
C LYS A 67 29.79 -28.89 -10.86
N GLY A 68 29.09 -27.87 -10.39
CA GLY A 68 28.71 -26.72 -11.18
C GLY A 68 29.87 -25.75 -11.43
N VAL A 69 29.76 -24.99 -12.48
CA VAL A 69 30.75 -23.97 -12.86
C VAL A 69 30.05 -22.65 -13.04
N SER A 70 30.62 -21.58 -12.50
CA SER A 70 30.18 -20.22 -12.79
C SER A 70 30.57 -19.86 -14.22
N THR A 71 29.57 -19.53 -15.03
CA THR A 71 29.75 -19.14 -16.43
C THR A 71 28.99 -17.85 -16.70
N SER A 72 29.41 -17.10 -17.72
CA SER A 72 28.65 -15.96 -18.20
C SER A 72 27.26 -16.38 -18.70
N VAL A 73 26.28 -15.49 -18.55
CA VAL A 73 24.91 -15.69 -19.06
C VAL A 73 24.71 -14.68 -20.21
N ALA A 74 24.95 -15.15 -21.44
CA ALA A 74 25.04 -14.29 -22.62
C ALA A 74 23.74 -13.52 -22.88
N GLU A 75 22.59 -14.16 -22.76
CA GLU A 75 21.27 -13.57 -22.98
C GLU A 75 20.93 -12.46 -21.99
N ARG A 76 21.59 -12.43 -20.82
CA ARG A 76 21.45 -11.40 -19.78
C ARG A 76 22.67 -10.49 -19.69
N LYS A 77 23.70 -10.73 -20.49
CA LYS A 77 25.01 -10.07 -20.42
C LYS A 77 25.66 -10.11 -19.01
N LEU A 78 25.32 -11.10 -18.19
CA LEU A 78 25.97 -11.30 -16.91
C LEU A 78 27.34 -11.93 -17.13
N THR A 79 28.36 -11.35 -16.48
CA THR A 79 29.73 -11.81 -16.62
C THR A 79 30.00 -12.99 -15.68
N LYS A 80 31.03 -13.77 -16.02
CA LYS A 80 31.48 -14.90 -15.17
C LYS A 80 31.91 -14.40 -13.80
N GLU A 81 32.61 -13.30 -13.72
CA GLU A 81 33.10 -12.70 -12.47
C GLU A 81 31.94 -12.33 -11.52
N THR A 82 30.84 -11.82 -12.08
CA THR A 82 29.64 -11.53 -11.30
C THR A 82 29.00 -12.81 -10.78
N MET A 83 28.87 -13.83 -11.62
CA MET A 83 28.35 -15.14 -11.21
C MET A 83 29.20 -15.79 -10.11
N GLU A 84 30.53 -15.76 -10.27
CA GLU A 84 31.49 -16.25 -9.27
C GLU A 84 31.36 -15.48 -7.93
N ARG A 85 31.24 -14.15 -7.99
CA ARG A 85 31.11 -13.31 -6.80
C ARG A 85 29.90 -13.69 -5.95
N PHE A 86 28.79 -14.02 -6.60
CA PHE A 86 27.54 -14.43 -5.91
C PHE A 86 27.46 -15.94 -5.66
N GLY A 87 28.46 -16.70 -6.03
CA GLY A 87 28.48 -18.14 -5.86
C GLY A 87 27.43 -18.87 -6.70
N VAL A 88 26.98 -18.26 -7.79
CA VAL A 88 25.99 -18.87 -8.69
C VAL A 88 26.69 -19.77 -9.68
N VAL A 89 26.31 -21.03 -9.70
CA VAL A 89 26.88 -22.03 -10.61
C VAL A 89 25.81 -22.58 -11.55
N ARG A 90 26.28 -23.08 -12.69
CA ARG A 90 25.46 -23.79 -13.67
C ARG A 90 25.89 -25.25 -13.75
N ASN A 91 24.95 -26.16 -13.64
CA ASN A 91 25.15 -27.58 -13.84
C ASN A 91 23.87 -28.22 -14.39
N ASP A 92 24.00 -29.20 -15.28
CA ASP A 92 22.91 -30.02 -15.82
C ASP A 92 21.65 -29.22 -16.22
N GLY A 93 21.85 -28.12 -16.96
CA GLY A 93 20.75 -27.28 -17.43
C GLY A 93 20.05 -26.41 -16.39
N ASN A 94 20.63 -26.30 -15.19
CA ASN A 94 20.09 -25.49 -14.09
C ASN A 94 21.09 -24.47 -13.57
N TYR A 95 20.59 -23.34 -13.06
CA TYR A 95 21.33 -22.41 -12.21
C TYR A 95 21.03 -22.72 -10.75
N TYR A 96 22.06 -22.66 -9.91
CA TYR A 96 22.02 -22.96 -8.49
C TYR A 96 22.39 -21.69 -7.71
N PHE A 97 21.45 -21.20 -6.88
CA PHE A 97 21.60 -19.99 -6.08
C PHE A 97 21.67 -20.39 -4.60
N PRO A 98 22.86 -20.29 -3.96
CA PRO A 98 23.02 -20.67 -2.57
C PRO A 98 22.45 -19.59 -1.63
N TYR A 99 21.81 -20.03 -0.56
CA TYR A 99 21.33 -19.17 0.52
C TYR A 99 22.00 -19.51 1.84
N TYR A 100 22.31 -18.49 2.59
CA TYR A 100 23.04 -18.61 3.85
C TYR A 100 22.20 -18.05 4.99
N ASP A 101 22.36 -18.60 6.19
CA ASP A 101 21.77 -18.07 7.41
C ASP A 101 22.59 -16.92 7.99
N LYS A 102 22.18 -16.41 9.17
CA LYS A 102 22.87 -15.30 9.85
C LYS A 102 24.30 -15.65 10.28
N ASP A 103 24.61 -16.93 10.46
CA ASP A 103 25.94 -17.42 10.83
C ASP A 103 26.80 -17.73 9.60
N SER A 104 26.35 -17.31 8.41
CA SER A 104 27.00 -17.59 7.11
C SER A 104 27.14 -19.08 6.78
N SER A 105 26.30 -19.92 7.37
CA SER A 105 26.20 -21.34 7.04
C SER A 105 25.20 -21.52 5.89
N LEU A 106 25.53 -22.42 4.96
CA LEU A 106 24.62 -22.74 3.84
C LEU A 106 23.40 -23.46 4.38
N CYS A 107 22.23 -22.79 4.32
CA CYS A 107 20.97 -23.26 4.89
C CYS A 107 19.97 -23.74 3.85
N GLY A 108 20.10 -23.29 2.63
CA GLY A 108 19.18 -23.64 1.54
C GLY A 108 19.68 -23.18 0.18
N ALA A 109 18.90 -23.45 -0.83
CA ALA A 109 19.19 -23.03 -2.19
C ALA A 109 17.92 -22.89 -3.03
N LYS A 110 18.03 -22.08 -4.08
CA LYS A 110 17.06 -22.00 -5.15
C LYS A 110 17.68 -22.55 -6.44
N VAL A 111 16.94 -23.37 -7.13
CA VAL A 111 17.36 -23.96 -8.41
C VAL A 111 16.43 -23.47 -9.49
N ARG A 112 16.99 -22.96 -10.59
CA ARG A 112 16.24 -22.42 -11.73
C ARG A 112 16.67 -23.10 -13.02
N GLY A 113 15.72 -23.63 -13.77
CA GLY A 113 15.94 -24.14 -15.11
C GLY A 113 16.46 -23.08 -16.09
N VAL A 114 17.41 -23.46 -16.94
CA VAL A 114 17.99 -22.58 -17.97
C VAL A 114 17.00 -22.32 -19.11
N LYS A 115 16.35 -23.39 -19.59
CA LYS A 115 15.43 -23.32 -20.76
C LYS A 115 14.00 -23.00 -20.36
N GLU A 116 13.56 -23.55 -19.26
CA GLU A 116 12.20 -23.36 -18.72
C GLU A 116 12.29 -22.58 -17.42
N LYS A 117 11.34 -21.63 -17.20
CA LYS A 117 11.27 -20.87 -15.95
C LYS A 117 10.72 -21.74 -14.80
N THR A 118 11.41 -22.84 -14.54
CA THR A 118 11.08 -23.72 -13.44
C THR A 118 11.90 -23.34 -12.20
N PHE A 119 11.27 -23.34 -11.05
CA PHE A 119 11.93 -23.01 -9.79
C PHE A 119 11.69 -24.14 -8.79
N SER A 120 12.71 -24.48 -8.04
CA SER A 120 12.60 -25.33 -6.85
C SER A 120 13.46 -24.78 -5.74
N THR A 121 13.08 -25.07 -4.50
CA THR A 121 13.86 -24.71 -3.30
C THR A 121 14.25 -25.97 -2.55
N VAL A 122 15.39 -25.92 -1.88
CA VAL A 122 15.92 -27.03 -1.11
C VAL A 122 16.50 -26.54 0.22
N GLY A 123 16.49 -27.39 1.23
CA GLY A 123 17.00 -27.08 2.56
C GLY A 123 16.05 -26.20 3.38
N ASN A 124 16.56 -25.62 4.46
CA ASN A 124 15.80 -24.75 5.34
C ASN A 124 15.79 -23.30 4.82
N PHE A 125 15.11 -23.09 3.72
CA PHE A 125 15.05 -21.82 3.02
C PHE A 125 14.42 -20.70 3.87
N SER A 126 13.60 -21.05 4.85
CA SER A 126 12.94 -20.07 5.74
C SER A 126 13.90 -19.37 6.69
N THR A 127 15.04 -19.98 7.04
CA THR A 127 16.07 -19.39 7.91
C THR A 127 17.11 -18.56 7.15
N GLY A 128 17.10 -18.63 5.81
CA GLY A 128 18.03 -17.90 4.96
C GLY A 128 17.88 -16.39 5.10
N THR A 129 18.99 -15.69 4.96
CA THR A 129 19.02 -14.22 4.79
C THR A 129 18.66 -13.83 3.36
N LEU A 130 18.75 -12.55 3.01
CA LEU A 130 18.59 -12.13 1.61
C LEU A 130 19.66 -12.76 0.73
N PHE A 131 19.33 -13.08 -0.51
CA PHE A 131 20.32 -13.58 -1.45
C PHE A 131 21.45 -12.55 -1.65
N GLY A 132 22.69 -12.99 -1.56
CA GLY A 132 23.86 -12.12 -1.65
C GLY A 132 24.22 -11.38 -0.35
N GLN A 133 23.42 -11.44 0.70
CA GLN A 133 23.71 -10.75 1.96
C GLN A 133 25.04 -11.20 2.59
N ASN A 134 25.37 -12.47 2.51
CA ASN A 134 26.61 -13.04 3.03
C ASN A 134 27.89 -12.53 2.34
N ILE A 135 27.75 -11.88 1.17
CA ILE A 135 28.87 -11.41 0.34
C ILE A 135 29.33 -10.02 0.77
N PHE A 136 28.41 -9.23 1.31
CA PHE A 136 28.63 -7.82 1.61
C PHE A 136 28.56 -7.58 3.12
N PRO A 137 29.59 -6.95 3.72
CA PRO A 137 29.53 -6.62 5.13
C PRO A 137 28.42 -5.61 5.43
N SER A 138 27.93 -5.61 6.66
CA SER A 138 26.99 -4.62 7.16
C SER A 138 27.61 -3.22 7.10
N GLY A 139 26.77 -2.20 6.81
CA GLY A 139 27.16 -0.81 6.74
C GLY A 139 27.66 -0.38 5.36
N GLY A 140 27.61 0.92 5.14
CA GLY A 140 28.03 1.55 3.88
C GLY A 140 27.03 2.58 3.38
N LYS A 141 27.37 3.22 2.26
CA LYS A 141 26.55 4.32 1.74
C LYS A 141 25.27 3.87 1.05
N TYR A 142 25.33 2.74 0.33
CA TYR A 142 24.20 2.25 -0.48
C TYR A 142 24.13 0.73 -0.45
N VAL A 143 22.91 0.20 -0.37
CA VAL A 143 22.56 -1.18 -0.71
C VAL A 143 21.33 -1.15 -1.63
N THR A 144 21.28 -2.03 -2.61
CA THR A 144 20.10 -2.20 -3.46
C THR A 144 19.41 -3.50 -3.14
N ILE A 145 18.08 -3.47 -3.00
CA ILE A 145 17.23 -4.65 -2.84
C ILE A 145 16.49 -4.88 -4.15
N THR A 146 16.57 -6.09 -4.70
CA THR A 146 15.85 -6.51 -5.91
C THR A 146 14.86 -7.62 -5.61
N GLU A 147 13.96 -7.89 -6.55
CA GLU A 147 13.00 -8.98 -6.43
C GLU A 147 13.61 -10.35 -6.75
N GLY A 148 14.40 -10.42 -7.82
CA GLY A 148 15.01 -11.64 -8.32
C GLY A 148 16.53 -11.71 -8.06
N GLU A 149 17.05 -12.94 -7.99
CA GLU A 149 18.48 -13.19 -7.79
C GLU A 149 19.31 -12.64 -8.97
N PHE A 150 18.86 -12.89 -10.20
CA PHE A 150 19.55 -12.36 -11.38
C PHE A 150 19.55 -10.83 -11.43
N ASP A 151 18.52 -10.19 -10.89
CA ASP A 151 18.44 -8.74 -10.82
C ASP A 151 19.44 -8.16 -9.82
N ALA A 152 19.70 -8.87 -8.72
CA ALA A 152 20.79 -8.49 -7.80
C ALA A 152 22.15 -8.55 -8.50
N LEU A 153 22.41 -9.61 -9.28
CA LEU A 153 23.63 -9.72 -10.08
C LEU A 153 23.72 -8.59 -11.13
N ALA A 154 22.60 -8.31 -11.80
CA ALA A 154 22.54 -7.27 -12.83
C ALA A 154 22.77 -5.88 -12.23
N VAL A 155 22.12 -5.53 -11.13
CA VAL A 155 22.34 -4.26 -10.41
C VAL A 155 23.80 -4.13 -9.96
N TYR A 156 24.36 -5.17 -9.35
CA TYR A 156 25.76 -5.16 -8.95
C TYR A 156 26.69 -4.86 -10.12
N GLN A 157 26.51 -5.54 -11.26
CA GLN A 157 27.31 -5.33 -12.46
C GLN A 157 27.06 -3.95 -13.09
N LEU A 158 25.80 -3.51 -13.19
CA LEU A 158 25.42 -2.19 -13.73
C LEU A 158 26.01 -1.04 -12.91
N THR A 159 26.11 -1.18 -11.60
CA THR A 159 26.69 -0.18 -10.70
C THR A 159 28.22 -0.26 -10.61
N GLY A 160 28.87 -0.97 -11.55
CA GLY A 160 30.31 -1.08 -11.67
C GLY A 160 30.94 -1.99 -10.60
N SER A 161 30.19 -2.92 -10.07
CA SER A 161 30.60 -3.90 -9.03
C SER A 161 31.08 -3.22 -7.73
N LYS A 162 30.52 -2.06 -7.41
CA LYS A 162 30.91 -1.24 -6.25
C LYS A 162 29.90 -1.30 -5.10
N TYR A 163 28.61 -1.32 -5.42
CA TYR A 163 27.57 -1.18 -4.40
C TYR A 163 26.90 -2.54 -4.13
N PRO A 164 26.69 -2.88 -2.86
CA PRO A 164 25.95 -4.08 -2.48
C PRO A 164 24.59 -4.16 -3.18
N ALA A 165 24.29 -5.33 -3.71
CA ALA A 165 22.99 -5.67 -4.26
C ALA A 165 22.56 -7.02 -3.71
N VAL A 166 21.35 -7.09 -3.18
CA VAL A 166 20.77 -8.28 -2.54
C VAL A 166 19.37 -8.50 -3.09
N SER A 167 18.87 -9.73 -3.05
CA SER A 167 17.50 -9.97 -3.47
C SER A 167 16.66 -10.61 -2.38
N ILE A 168 15.36 -10.35 -2.42
CA ILE A 168 14.39 -11.05 -1.57
C ILE A 168 14.26 -12.52 -1.99
N ARG A 169 13.78 -13.36 -1.06
CA ARG A 169 13.75 -14.82 -1.26
C ARG A 169 12.58 -15.31 -2.12
N ASN A 170 11.38 -14.74 -1.92
CA ASN A 170 10.12 -15.34 -2.37
C ASN A 170 9.24 -14.36 -3.16
N GLY A 171 9.84 -13.48 -3.99
CA GLY A 171 9.11 -12.52 -4.81
C GLY A 171 8.37 -11.41 -4.02
N ALA A 172 7.68 -10.54 -4.74
CA ALA A 172 7.08 -9.30 -4.22
C ALA A 172 6.17 -9.51 -3.00
N ALA A 173 5.35 -10.56 -2.99
CA ALA A 173 4.41 -10.84 -1.89
C ALA A 173 5.08 -11.08 -0.53
N ALA A 174 6.34 -11.55 -0.52
CA ALA A 174 7.10 -11.78 0.70
C ALA A 174 8.12 -10.67 1.02
N ALA A 175 8.18 -9.62 0.21
CA ALA A 175 9.21 -8.58 0.29
C ALA A 175 9.29 -7.94 1.67
N LEU A 176 8.16 -7.46 2.19
CA LEU A 176 8.11 -6.80 3.50
C LEU A 176 8.59 -7.73 4.62
N LYS A 177 8.18 -9.02 4.62
CA LYS A 177 8.63 -10.00 5.60
C LYS A 177 10.13 -10.25 5.49
N ASN A 178 10.65 -10.45 4.28
CA ASN A 178 12.08 -10.71 4.06
C ASN A 178 12.95 -9.51 4.50
N CYS A 179 12.49 -8.29 4.23
CA CYS A 179 13.18 -7.08 4.67
C CYS A 179 13.12 -6.90 6.20
N LYS A 180 12.01 -7.26 6.86
CA LYS A 180 11.91 -7.29 8.33
C LYS A 180 12.86 -8.32 8.94
N ASP A 181 12.96 -9.52 8.39
CA ASP A 181 13.87 -10.58 8.85
C ASP A 181 15.36 -10.15 8.77
N SER A 182 15.71 -9.28 7.82
CA SER A 182 17.04 -8.73 7.59
C SER A 182 17.15 -7.23 7.93
N TYR A 183 16.26 -6.72 8.78
CA TYR A 183 16.15 -5.29 9.07
C TYR A 183 17.46 -4.68 9.57
N GLU A 184 18.14 -5.29 10.55
CA GLU A 184 19.38 -4.77 11.11
C GLU A 184 20.47 -4.62 10.05
N TYR A 185 20.61 -5.62 9.18
CA TYR A 185 21.56 -5.56 8.07
C TYR A 185 21.23 -4.43 7.09
N LEU A 186 20.00 -4.37 6.60
CA LEU A 186 19.59 -3.34 5.64
C LEU A 186 19.66 -1.94 6.25
N ASN A 187 19.22 -1.78 7.50
CA ASN A 187 19.21 -0.49 8.18
C ASN A 187 20.63 -0.01 8.59
N SER A 188 21.67 -0.85 8.47
CA SER A 188 23.06 -0.45 8.68
C SER A 188 23.61 0.45 7.56
N PHE A 189 22.95 0.49 6.40
CA PHE A 189 23.32 1.36 5.28
C PHE A 189 22.70 2.76 5.41
N GLU A 190 23.36 3.76 4.83
CA GLU A 190 22.86 5.13 4.80
C GLU A 190 21.66 5.28 3.85
N ASN A 191 21.67 4.57 2.70
CA ASN A 191 20.64 4.60 1.68
C ASN A 191 20.30 3.18 1.23
N ILE A 192 19.00 2.91 1.12
CA ILE A 192 18.47 1.62 0.70
C ILE A 192 17.68 1.86 -0.59
N VAL A 193 18.23 1.43 -1.72
CA VAL A 193 17.57 1.55 -3.03
C VAL A 193 16.71 0.31 -3.25
N ILE A 194 15.42 0.51 -3.41
CA ILE A 194 14.43 -0.55 -3.70
C ILE A 194 14.24 -0.59 -5.22
N CYS A 195 14.70 -1.67 -5.84
CA CYS A 195 14.70 -1.85 -7.29
C CYS A 195 13.93 -3.13 -7.61
N PHE A 196 12.60 -3.11 -7.42
CA PHE A 196 11.70 -4.21 -7.74
C PHE A 196 11.16 -4.08 -9.16
N ASP A 197 10.49 -5.10 -9.64
CA ASP A 197 9.88 -5.14 -10.96
C ASP A 197 8.90 -3.99 -11.18
N GLY A 198 8.77 -3.53 -12.42
CA GLY A 198 7.89 -2.41 -12.80
C GLY A 198 6.42 -2.77 -12.91
N ASP A 199 6.00 -3.98 -12.53
CA ASP A 199 4.60 -4.39 -12.50
C ASP A 199 3.88 -3.96 -11.20
N GLU A 200 2.57 -4.12 -11.18
CA GLU A 200 1.74 -3.69 -10.05
C GLU A 200 2.15 -4.35 -8.70
N PRO A 201 2.40 -5.68 -8.63
CA PRO A 201 2.88 -6.32 -7.40
C PRO A 201 4.23 -5.75 -6.92
N GLY A 202 5.20 -5.58 -7.83
CA GLY A 202 6.52 -5.04 -7.50
C GLY A 202 6.45 -3.59 -7.02
N MET A 203 5.62 -2.75 -7.64
CA MET A 203 5.40 -1.36 -7.23
C MET A 203 4.74 -1.27 -5.86
N LYS A 204 3.76 -2.11 -5.57
CA LYS A 204 3.13 -2.20 -4.24
C LYS A 204 4.14 -2.62 -3.18
N ALA A 205 4.89 -3.68 -3.43
CA ALA A 205 5.92 -4.16 -2.52
C ALA A 205 7.01 -3.11 -2.28
N SER A 206 7.40 -2.35 -3.32
CA SER A 206 8.35 -1.25 -3.19
C SER A 206 7.89 -0.19 -2.20
N LYS A 207 6.60 0.17 -2.23
CA LYS A 207 6.01 1.13 -1.30
C LYS A 207 6.03 0.58 0.14
N GLU A 208 5.57 -0.65 0.36
CA GLU A 208 5.54 -1.28 1.68
C GLU A 208 6.94 -1.41 2.31
N VAL A 209 7.95 -1.76 1.50
CA VAL A 209 9.34 -1.84 1.96
C VAL A 209 9.92 -0.44 2.20
N ALA A 210 9.56 0.55 1.39
CA ALA A 210 10.00 1.92 1.59
C ALA A 210 9.44 2.53 2.89
N GLU A 211 8.20 2.23 3.24
CA GLU A 211 7.61 2.63 4.53
C GLU A 211 8.39 2.06 5.72
N LEU A 212 8.89 0.82 5.61
CA LEU A 212 9.68 0.19 6.67
C LEU A 212 10.97 0.95 6.98
N PHE A 213 11.66 1.50 5.95
CA PHE A 213 12.96 2.16 6.11
C PHE A 213 12.87 3.69 6.12
N GLY A 214 11.72 4.27 5.82
CA GLY A 214 11.45 5.70 5.89
C GLY A 214 12.44 6.52 5.07
N SER A 215 13.11 7.51 5.71
CA SER A 215 14.00 8.45 5.02
C SER A 215 15.24 7.83 4.38
N LYS A 216 15.61 6.59 4.73
CA LYS A 216 16.71 5.86 4.10
C LYS A 216 16.31 5.21 2.78
N ALA A 217 15.02 4.96 2.59
CA ALA A 217 14.49 4.30 1.41
C ALA A 217 14.53 5.23 0.20
N LYS A 218 14.96 4.69 -0.93
CA LYS A 218 14.92 5.31 -2.24
C LYS A 218 14.28 4.34 -3.22
N VAL A 219 13.24 4.76 -3.90
CA VAL A 219 12.53 3.90 -4.84
C VAL A 219 13.06 4.14 -6.25
N PHE A 220 13.60 3.09 -6.84
CA PHE A 220 13.98 3.08 -8.26
C PHE A 220 12.70 2.93 -9.09
N LYS A 221 12.45 3.87 -10.00
CA LYS A 221 11.31 3.84 -10.91
C LYS A 221 11.77 3.28 -12.26
N PRO A 222 11.43 2.03 -12.63
CA PRO A 222 11.77 1.48 -13.94
C PRO A 222 11.10 2.27 -15.07
N LEU A 223 11.60 2.12 -16.29
CA LEU A 223 10.93 2.61 -17.49
C LEU A 223 9.97 1.53 -18.02
N PRO A 224 8.90 1.90 -18.73
CA PRO A 224 7.93 0.93 -19.26
C PRO A 224 8.54 -0.15 -20.16
N GLU A 225 9.63 0.18 -20.85
CA GLU A 225 10.38 -0.73 -21.75
C GLU A 225 11.33 -1.68 -21.02
N TYR A 226 11.63 -1.45 -19.73
CA TYR A 226 12.53 -2.26 -18.93
C TYR A 226 11.84 -2.67 -17.63
N LYS A 227 11.36 -3.90 -17.61
CA LYS A 227 10.59 -4.42 -16.46
C LYS A 227 11.47 -4.57 -15.21
N ASP A 228 12.68 -5.10 -15.39
CA ASP A 228 13.61 -5.46 -14.32
C ASP A 228 15.05 -5.00 -14.63
N ALA A 229 15.98 -5.20 -13.69
CA ALA A 229 17.37 -4.79 -13.85
C ALA A 229 18.10 -5.61 -14.93
N CYS A 230 17.70 -6.85 -15.16
CA CYS A 230 18.28 -7.69 -16.20
C CYS A 230 17.98 -7.15 -17.59
N ASP A 231 16.81 -6.56 -17.83
CA ASP A 231 16.45 -5.96 -19.13
C ASP A 231 17.40 -4.81 -19.47
N TRP A 232 17.71 -3.94 -18.50
CA TRP A 232 18.67 -2.85 -18.67
C TRP A 232 20.06 -3.35 -19.03
N LEU A 233 20.52 -4.41 -18.37
CA LEU A 233 21.82 -4.99 -18.61
C LEU A 233 21.86 -5.69 -19.97
N ALA A 234 20.83 -6.46 -20.32
CA ALA A 234 20.71 -7.17 -21.58
C ALA A 234 20.70 -6.21 -22.78
N ASP A 235 20.08 -5.03 -22.63
CA ASP A 235 20.08 -4.00 -23.68
C ASP A 235 21.36 -3.13 -23.67
N GLY A 236 22.22 -3.27 -22.67
CA GLY A 236 23.49 -2.53 -22.58
C GLY A 236 23.30 -1.05 -22.15
N LYS A 237 22.21 -0.72 -21.48
CA LYS A 237 21.86 0.63 -21.04
C LYS A 237 22.46 1.01 -19.69
N THR A 238 23.69 0.60 -19.42
CA THR A 238 24.38 0.81 -18.13
C THR A 238 24.38 2.27 -17.70
N ALA A 239 24.75 3.20 -18.58
CA ALA A 239 24.81 4.61 -18.21
C ALA A 239 23.44 5.19 -17.83
N ALA A 240 22.39 4.82 -18.57
CA ALA A 240 21.03 5.26 -18.29
C ALA A 240 20.49 4.67 -16.97
N PHE A 241 20.77 3.38 -16.73
CA PHE A 241 20.43 2.74 -15.44
C PHE A 241 21.12 3.47 -14.27
N VAL A 242 22.44 3.67 -14.35
CA VAL A 242 23.22 4.33 -13.28
C VAL A 242 22.71 5.75 -13.03
N SER A 243 22.44 6.52 -14.08
CA SER A 243 21.87 7.86 -13.93
C SER A 243 20.55 7.83 -13.16
N ARG A 244 19.65 6.91 -13.52
CA ARG A 244 18.36 6.75 -12.87
C ARG A 244 18.47 6.17 -11.44
N TRP A 245 19.42 5.29 -11.21
CA TRP A 245 19.71 4.74 -9.89
C TRP A 245 20.18 5.85 -8.94
N TRP A 246 21.04 6.77 -9.38
CA TRP A 246 21.43 7.95 -8.60
C TRP A 246 20.29 8.95 -8.41
N ALA A 247 19.39 9.04 -9.38
CA ALA A 247 18.20 9.89 -9.32
C ALA A 247 17.02 9.24 -8.57
N SER A 248 17.21 8.06 -7.96
CA SER A 248 16.16 7.40 -7.18
C SER A 248 15.64 8.34 -6.09
N GLU A 249 14.33 8.54 -6.10
CA GLU A 249 13.67 9.48 -5.21
C GLU A 249 13.58 8.92 -3.79
N GLY A 250 13.83 9.78 -2.81
CA GLY A 250 13.55 9.45 -1.42
C GLY A 250 12.07 9.13 -1.24
N PHE A 251 11.78 8.10 -0.46
CA PHE A 251 10.39 7.76 -0.14
C PHE A 251 9.73 8.89 0.63
N ILE A 252 8.61 9.36 0.13
CA ILE A 252 7.75 10.34 0.80
C ILE A 252 6.47 9.62 1.20
N PRO A 253 6.16 9.51 2.51
CA PRO A 253 4.92 8.88 2.98
C PRO A 253 3.68 9.56 2.40
N ASP A 254 2.59 8.80 2.27
CA ASP A 254 1.30 9.35 1.85
C ASP A 254 0.90 10.56 2.71
N GLY A 255 0.36 11.57 2.06
CA GLY A 255 -0.04 12.82 2.72
C GLY A 255 1.07 13.86 2.89
N ILE A 256 2.33 13.53 2.55
CA ILE A 256 3.42 14.50 2.47
C ILE A 256 3.71 14.80 1.00
N VAL A 257 3.61 16.07 0.62
CA VAL A 257 3.82 16.53 -0.76
C VAL A 257 4.97 17.55 -0.78
N SER A 258 5.87 17.44 -1.75
CA SER A 258 6.92 18.42 -1.94
C SER A 258 6.32 19.74 -2.45
N GLY A 259 6.62 20.85 -1.76
CA GLY A 259 6.16 22.17 -2.21
C GLY A 259 6.59 22.54 -3.64
N SER A 260 7.73 22.00 -4.10
CA SER A 260 8.23 22.25 -5.47
C SER A 260 7.34 21.67 -6.58
N THR A 261 6.45 20.72 -6.26
CA THR A 261 5.53 20.10 -7.23
C THR A 261 4.14 20.75 -7.24
N LEU A 262 3.89 21.75 -6.38
CA LEU A 262 2.56 22.32 -6.18
C LEU A 262 2.23 23.50 -7.12
N TRP A 263 3.10 23.87 -8.06
CA TRP A 263 2.87 25.04 -8.92
C TRP A 263 1.51 25.02 -9.61
N ASP A 264 1.12 23.89 -10.19
CA ASP A 264 -0.14 23.76 -10.93
C ASP A 264 -1.38 23.85 -10.03
N GLU A 265 -1.24 23.58 -8.75
CA GLU A 265 -2.33 23.77 -7.76
C GLU A 265 -2.35 25.18 -7.20
N VAL A 266 -1.22 25.72 -6.76
CA VAL A 266 -1.18 27.06 -6.13
C VAL A 266 -1.34 28.20 -7.11
N SER A 267 -1.12 27.98 -8.40
CA SER A 267 -1.37 28.96 -9.45
C SER A 267 -2.85 29.11 -9.81
N LYS A 268 -3.71 28.19 -9.42
CA LYS A 268 -5.15 28.28 -9.61
C LYS A 268 -5.76 29.24 -8.58
N PRO A 269 -6.74 30.07 -8.97
CA PRO A 269 -7.49 30.87 -7.99
C PRO A 269 -8.22 29.96 -7.01
N MET A 270 -8.39 30.43 -5.77
CA MET A 270 -9.20 29.71 -4.78
C MET A 270 -10.65 29.62 -5.26
N ALA A 271 -11.27 28.48 -5.03
CA ALA A 271 -12.69 28.29 -5.30
C ALA A 271 -13.54 29.27 -4.45
N PRO A 272 -14.67 29.76 -4.98
CA PRO A 272 -15.63 30.54 -4.18
C PRO A 272 -16.17 29.69 -3.02
N ALA A 273 -16.76 30.32 -2.01
CA ALA A 273 -17.44 29.63 -0.95
C ALA A 273 -18.64 28.81 -1.46
N ASP A 274 -18.88 27.68 -0.86
CA ASP A 274 -20.04 26.83 -1.16
C ASP A 274 -21.33 27.38 -0.56
N CYS A 275 -21.22 28.07 0.58
CA CYS A 275 -22.33 28.74 1.27
C CYS A 275 -21.82 29.92 2.07
N THR A 276 -22.73 30.86 2.41
CA THR A 276 -22.44 31.97 3.33
C THR A 276 -22.76 31.59 4.77
N TYR A 277 -22.21 32.33 5.73
CA TYR A 277 -22.74 32.38 7.10
C TYR A 277 -23.95 33.28 7.18
N PRO A 278 -24.86 33.10 8.16
CA PRO A 278 -26.03 33.96 8.33
C PRO A 278 -25.67 35.42 8.69
N TRP A 279 -24.43 35.71 9.02
CA TRP A 279 -23.96 37.03 9.45
C TRP A 279 -22.98 37.65 8.44
N ALA A 280 -23.36 38.82 7.90
CA ALA A 280 -22.58 39.50 6.86
C ALA A 280 -21.12 39.79 7.30
N ALA A 281 -20.92 40.29 8.52
CA ALA A 281 -19.59 40.58 9.03
C ALA A 281 -18.69 39.35 9.12
N LEU A 282 -19.26 38.18 9.39
CA LEU A 282 -18.48 36.93 9.39
C LEU A 282 -18.08 36.54 7.98
N ASN A 283 -18.95 36.73 7.01
CA ASN A 283 -18.65 36.51 5.58
C ASN A 283 -17.54 37.42 5.06
N GLU A 284 -17.53 38.69 5.48
CA GLU A 284 -16.45 39.62 5.12
C GLU A 284 -15.09 39.18 5.62
N LEU A 285 -15.03 38.51 6.81
CA LEU A 285 -13.81 38.09 7.43
C LEU A 285 -13.34 36.68 6.93
N THR A 286 -14.27 35.78 6.61
CA THR A 286 -13.97 34.35 6.31
C THR A 286 -14.16 34.03 4.82
N TYR A 287 -14.81 34.89 4.06
CA TYR A 287 -15.26 34.66 2.68
C TYR A 287 -16.28 33.51 2.54
N GLY A 288 -17.01 33.17 3.61
CA GLY A 288 -18.05 32.14 3.63
C GLY A 288 -17.58 30.75 4.11
N ILE A 289 -18.39 29.73 3.84
CA ILE A 289 -18.21 28.32 4.24
C ILE A 289 -17.74 27.53 3.02
N ARG A 290 -16.71 26.66 3.17
CA ARG A 290 -16.21 25.77 2.12
C ARG A 290 -16.20 24.33 2.60
N PHE A 291 -16.45 23.41 1.67
CA PHE A 291 -16.27 21.99 1.95
C PHE A 291 -14.81 21.66 2.29
N GLY A 292 -14.64 20.73 3.22
CA GLY A 292 -13.31 20.28 3.68
C GLY A 292 -12.67 21.18 4.74
N GLU A 293 -13.31 22.28 5.15
CA GLU A 293 -12.82 23.12 6.24
C GLU A 293 -13.30 22.65 7.61
N LEU A 294 -12.43 22.74 8.61
CA LEU A 294 -12.76 22.56 10.01
C LEU A 294 -12.83 23.92 10.70
N VAL A 295 -14.03 24.36 11.04
CA VAL A 295 -14.25 25.62 11.77
C VAL A 295 -14.52 25.34 13.23
N THR A 296 -13.74 25.93 14.13
CA THR A 296 -13.91 25.80 15.58
C THR A 296 -14.49 27.08 16.19
N ILE A 297 -15.64 26.95 16.83
CA ILE A 297 -16.30 28.04 17.55
C ILE A 297 -16.14 27.80 19.06
N THR A 298 -15.54 28.76 19.76
CA THR A 298 -15.34 28.67 21.21
C THR A 298 -15.99 29.84 21.92
N ALA A 299 -16.57 29.60 23.08
CA ALA A 299 -17.12 30.62 23.97
C ALA A 299 -17.30 30.03 25.38
N GLY A 300 -17.47 30.88 26.37
CA GLY A 300 -17.84 30.48 27.72
C GLY A 300 -19.17 29.71 27.79
N SER A 301 -19.41 29.02 28.91
CA SER A 301 -20.68 28.32 29.12
C SER A 301 -21.85 29.30 29.09
N GLY A 302 -22.97 28.92 28.47
CA GLY A 302 -24.18 29.74 28.40
C GLY A 302 -24.19 30.88 27.40
N LEU A 303 -23.09 31.10 26.63
CA LEU A 303 -22.99 32.20 25.66
C LEU A 303 -23.57 31.89 24.25
N GLY A 304 -24.29 30.80 24.11
CA GLY A 304 -25.05 30.53 22.89
C GLY A 304 -24.31 29.74 21.79
N LYS A 305 -23.17 29.04 22.06
CA LYS A 305 -22.46 28.23 21.05
C LYS A 305 -23.39 27.30 20.25
N SER A 306 -24.24 26.55 20.95
CA SER A 306 -25.18 25.63 20.30
C SER A 306 -26.23 26.36 19.45
N GLN A 307 -26.59 27.58 19.83
CA GLN A 307 -27.51 28.39 19.04
C GLN A 307 -26.87 28.87 17.73
N VAL A 308 -25.62 29.31 17.80
CA VAL A 308 -24.84 29.69 16.59
C VAL A 308 -24.76 28.53 15.60
N LEU A 309 -24.49 27.30 16.08
CA LEU A 309 -24.45 26.13 15.19
C LEU A 309 -25.82 25.81 14.57
N ARG A 310 -26.92 25.99 15.31
CA ARG A 310 -28.28 25.80 14.76
C ARG A 310 -28.62 26.84 13.71
N GLU A 311 -28.24 28.09 13.91
CA GLU A 311 -28.46 29.17 12.92
C GLU A 311 -27.66 28.92 11.64
N ILE A 312 -26.42 28.44 11.75
CA ILE A 312 -25.64 28.04 10.58
C ILE A 312 -26.33 26.87 9.87
N ALA A 313 -26.77 25.84 10.60
CA ALA A 313 -27.48 24.70 10.03
C ALA A 313 -28.77 25.11 9.33
N TRP A 314 -29.56 25.98 9.95
CA TRP A 314 -30.79 26.54 9.37
C TRP A 314 -30.51 27.35 8.09
N HIS A 315 -29.49 28.19 8.11
CA HIS A 315 -29.06 28.97 6.95
C HIS A 315 -28.63 28.06 5.78
N ILE A 316 -27.85 27.04 6.02
CA ILE A 316 -27.47 26.04 5.01
C ILE A 316 -28.69 25.37 4.38
N LEU A 317 -29.68 24.99 5.20
CA LEU A 317 -30.93 24.41 4.70
C LEU A 317 -31.76 25.37 3.81
N GLN A 318 -31.63 26.66 4.05
CA GLN A 318 -32.33 27.68 3.25
C GLN A 318 -31.61 28.05 1.95
N GLU A 319 -30.28 28.18 2.02
CA GLU A 319 -29.47 28.71 0.91
C GLU A 319 -28.97 27.65 -0.04
N THR A 320 -28.93 26.38 0.41
CA THR A 320 -28.39 25.27 -0.39
C THR A 320 -29.37 24.10 -0.47
N SER A 321 -29.01 23.08 -1.29
CA SER A 321 -29.69 21.78 -1.31
C SER A 321 -28.96 20.73 -0.45
N ASP A 322 -27.93 21.12 0.29
CA ASP A 322 -27.09 20.21 1.06
C ASP A 322 -27.78 19.64 2.28
N SER A 323 -27.24 18.53 2.77
CA SER A 323 -27.68 17.87 4.00
C SER A 323 -26.81 18.31 5.17
N VAL A 324 -27.40 18.32 6.37
CA VAL A 324 -26.73 18.74 7.60
C VAL A 324 -26.78 17.64 8.66
N GLY A 325 -25.62 17.25 9.18
CA GLY A 325 -25.48 16.33 10.30
C GLY A 325 -25.23 17.09 11.60
N LEU A 326 -26.09 16.93 12.62
CA LEU A 326 -25.97 17.58 13.92
C LEU A 326 -25.64 16.57 15.04
N MET A 327 -24.57 16.80 15.77
CA MET A 327 -24.09 15.96 16.86
C MET A 327 -24.00 16.78 18.15
N PHE A 328 -25.09 16.87 18.92
CA PHE A 328 -25.13 17.54 20.21
C PHE A 328 -25.08 16.51 21.35
N LEU A 329 -23.97 16.44 22.09
CA LEU A 329 -23.74 15.44 23.13
C LEU A 329 -24.39 15.79 24.47
N GLU A 330 -24.85 17.02 24.64
CA GLU A 330 -25.46 17.53 25.87
C GLU A 330 -26.99 17.74 25.74
N GLU A 331 -27.57 17.33 24.63
CA GLU A 331 -28.99 17.53 24.34
C GLU A 331 -29.64 16.30 23.74
N SER A 332 -30.92 16.06 24.05
CA SER A 332 -31.70 15.02 23.37
C SER A 332 -32.05 15.45 21.94
N VAL A 333 -32.20 14.47 21.03
CA VAL A 333 -32.63 14.71 19.64
C VAL A 333 -33.97 15.50 19.57
N LYS A 334 -34.86 15.27 20.52
CA LYS A 334 -36.12 16.03 20.64
C LYS A 334 -35.86 17.52 20.91
N LYS A 335 -34.96 17.84 21.85
CA LYS A 335 -34.61 19.23 22.16
C LYS A 335 -33.91 19.90 21.01
N THR A 336 -32.94 19.21 20.37
CA THR A 336 -32.24 19.71 19.18
C THR A 336 -33.21 19.98 18.03
N GLY A 337 -34.12 19.05 17.74
CA GLY A 337 -35.11 19.19 16.69
C GLY A 337 -36.08 20.36 16.94
N LEU A 338 -36.63 20.46 18.17
CA LEU A 338 -37.51 21.60 18.55
C LEU A 338 -36.78 22.93 18.47
N SER A 339 -35.51 22.98 18.88
CA SER A 339 -34.70 24.21 18.79
C SER A 339 -34.40 24.62 17.35
N LEU A 340 -34.19 23.68 16.44
CA LEU A 340 -34.04 23.96 15.02
C LEU A 340 -35.37 24.46 14.41
N MET A 341 -36.49 23.79 14.71
CA MET A 341 -37.83 24.23 14.29
C MET A 341 -38.19 25.63 14.83
N SER A 342 -37.65 26.00 16.00
CA SER A 342 -37.87 27.31 16.58
C SER A 342 -37.40 28.47 15.70
N LEU A 343 -36.33 28.24 14.93
CA LEU A 343 -35.79 29.24 13.96
C LEU A 343 -36.75 29.49 12.78
N ALA A 344 -37.47 28.45 12.36
CA ALA A 344 -38.40 28.55 11.25
C ALA A 344 -39.69 29.34 11.61
N VAL A 345 -40.04 29.45 12.89
CA VAL A 345 -41.24 30.17 13.38
C VAL A 345 -40.92 31.34 14.31
N ASP A 346 -39.64 31.66 14.46
CA ASP A 346 -39.13 32.72 15.34
C ASP A 346 -39.74 32.67 16.76
N THR A 347 -39.96 31.45 17.29
CA THR A 347 -40.59 31.21 18.60
C THR A 347 -39.98 29.98 19.26
N PRO A 348 -39.59 30.04 20.53
CA PRO A 348 -38.86 28.94 21.25
C PRO A 348 -39.77 27.74 21.54
N LEU A 349 -39.86 26.78 20.62
CA LEU A 349 -40.66 25.55 20.75
C LEU A 349 -40.13 24.54 21.79
N HIS A 350 -38.90 24.69 22.21
CA HIS A 350 -38.24 23.81 23.19
C HIS A 350 -38.52 24.18 24.66
N LEU A 351 -39.21 25.30 24.89
CA LEU A 351 -39.65 25.73 26.23
C LEU A 351 -41.02 25.13 26.54
N PRO A 352 -41.36 24.98 27.86
CA PRO A 352 -42.62 24.37 28.28
C PRO A 352 -43.89 25.09 27.83
N ASP A 353 -43.83 26.41 27.71
CA ASP A 353 -44.98 27.21 27.25
C ASP A 353 -45.01 27.27 25.69
N THR A 354 -45.87 26.46 25.13
CA THR A 354 -46.02 26.32 23.67
C THR A 354 -47.35 26.87 23.13
N THR A 355 -48.08 27.60 23.92
CA THR A 355 -49.42 28.13 23.55
C THR A 355 -49.36 29.20 22.46
N LEU A 356 -48.17 29.76 22.17
CA LEU A 356 -47.94 30.81 21.21
C LEU A 356 -47.91 30.31 19.76
N VAL A 357 -47.87 28.99 19.50
CA VAL A 357 -47.73 28.40 18.18
C VAL A 357 -48.78 27.36 17.92
N SER A 358 -49.62 27.54 16.88
CA SER A 358 -50.61 26.57 16.47
C SER A 358 -49.99 25.25 15.97
N ASP A 359 -50.74 24.15 15.97
CA ASP A 359 -50.29 22.86 15.45
C ASP A 359 -49.96 22.96 13.95
N GLU A 360 -50.66 23.80 13.18
CA GLU A 360 -50.39 24.05 11.79
C GLU A 360 -49.02 24.75 11.60
N GLN A 361 -48.72 25.78 12.38
CA GLN A 361 -47.43 26.49 12.36
C GLN A 361 -46.31 25.54 12.79
N ARG A 362 -46.53 24.70 13.79
CA ARG A 362 -45.57 23.65 14.23
C ARG A 362 -45.31 22.66 13.12
N ARG A 363 -46.35 22.22 12.39
CA ARG A 363 -46.21 21.32 11.28
C ARG A 363 -45.43 21.96 10.13
N ARG A 364 -45.70 23.21 9.78
CA ARG A 364 -44.90 23.95 8.80
C ARG A 364 -43.44 24.09 9.18
N ALA A 365 -43.16 24.39 10.46
CA ALA A 365 -41.79 24.41 10.98
C ALA A 365 -41.08 23.07 10.84
N PHE A 366 -41.78 21.97 11.11
CA PHE A 366 -41.24 20.62 10.91
C PHE A 366 -40.94 20.37 9.42
N ASP A 367 -41.90 20.64 8.55
CA ASP A 367 -41.74 20.41 7.10
C ASP A 367 -40.60 21.24 6.50
N ALA A 368 -40.37 22.46 7.00
CA ALA A 368 -39.29 23.34 6.58
C ALA A 368 -37.92 22.96 7.12
N THR A 369 -37.83 22.15 8.18
CA THR A 369 -36.58 21.76 8.85
C THR A 369 -36.37 20.26 8.78
N LEU A 370 -36.80 19.51 9.79
CA LEU A 370 -36.61 18.07 9.92
C LEU A 370 -37.31 17.28 8.82
N GLY A 371 -38.47 17.75 8.36
CA GLY A 371 -39.28 17.14 7.30
C GLY A 371 -38.67 17.22 5.92
N THR A 372 -37.62 18.00 5.72
CA THR A 372 -36.90 18.12 4.43
C THR A 372 -36.18 16.83 4.02
N GLY A 373 -35.94 15.90 4.96
CA GLY A 373 -35.12 14.71 4.75
C GLY A 373 -33.61 15.00 4.67
N ARG A 374 -33.20 16.27 4.88
CA ARG A 374 -31.79 16.73 4.80
C ARG A 374 -31.14 16.96 6.16
N VAL A 375 -31.83 16.71 7.28
CA VAL A 375 -31.31 16.88 8.64
C VAL A 375 -31.13 15.53 9.29
N PHE A 376 -29.92 15.25 9.71
CA PHE A 376 -29.55 14.00 10.41
C PHE A 376 -29.07 14.32 11.82
N LEU A 377 -29.63 13.66 12.82
CA LEU A 377 -29.32 13.89 14.22
C LEU A 377 -28.60 12.65 14.81
N PHE A 378 -27.54 12.89 15.57
CA PHE A 378 -26.89 11.84 16.33
C PHE A 378 -27.61 11.65 17.66
N ASP A 379 -28.28 10.50 17.83
CA ASP A 379 -28.99 10.17 19.06
C ASP A 379 -28.02 9.58 20.10
N HIS A 380 -27.35 10.47 20.82
CA HIS A 380 -26.48 10.13 21.92
C HIS A 380 -26.44 11.27 22.95
N PHE A 381 -26.53 10.93 24.23
CA PHE A 381 -26.43 11.88 25.30
C PHE A 381 -25.30 11.48 26.26
N GLY A 382 -24.38 12.40 26.53
CA GLY A 382 -23.24 12.21 27.41
C GLY A 382 -21.93 11.99 26.68
N SER A 383 -20.95 11.41 27.36
CA SER A 383 -19.62 11.16 26.82
C SER A 383 -19.59 9.97 25.85
N THR A 384 -18.75 10.05 24.85
CA THR A 384 -18.49 8.97 23.88
C THR A 384 -17.01 9.00 23.45
N SER A 385 -16.49 7.90 22.89
CA SER A 385 -15.11 7.86 22.44
C SER A 385 -14.91 8.68 21.18
N ILE A 386 -13.69 9.16 20.95
CA ILE A 386 -13.34 9.91 19.75
C ILE A 386 -13.50 9.05 18.50
N GLU A 387 -13.19 7.76 18.55
CA GLU A 387 -13.35 6.81 17.45
C GLU A 387 -14.82 6.71 17.03
N ASN A 388 -15.74 6.69 18.01
CA ASN A 388 -17.17 6.65 17.74
C ASN A 388 -17.62 7.96 17.03
N ILE A 389 -17.17 9.11 17.51
CA ILE A 389 -17.47 10.40 16.88
C ILE A 389 -16.95 10.41 15.43
N VAL A 390 -15.68 10.08 15.22
CA VAL A 390 -15.06 10.07 13.88
C VAL A 390 -15.78 9.11 12.94
N ASN A 391 -16.18 7.93 13.42
CA ASN A 391 -16.92 6.97 12.59
C ASN A 391 -18.32 7.49 12.21
N ARG A 392 -19.01 8.19 13.10
CA ARG A 392 -20.31 8.81 12.79
C ARG A 392 -20.17 9.99 11.82
N VAL A 393 -19.18 10.86 12.02
CA VAL A 393 -18.88 11.93 11.07
C VAL A 393 -18.56 11.36 9.69
N ARG A 394 -17.74 10.32 9.62
CA ARG A 394 -17.43 9.64 8.35
C ARG A 394 -18.69 9.06 7.68
N TYR A 395 -19.60 8.48 8.45
CA TYR A 395 -20.88 7.97 7.93
C TYR A 395 -21.78 9.11 7.41
N LEU A 396 -21.91 10.21 8.19
CA LEU A 396 -22.66 11.39 7.76
C LEU A 396 -22.10 11.95 6.44
N ALA A 397 -20.79 12.14 6.35
CA ALA A 397 -20.15 12.71 5.17
C ALA A 397 -20.20 11.77 3.95
N LYS A 398 -19.82 10.48 4.09
CA LYS A 398 -19.70 9.55 2.95
C LYS A 398 -20.97 8.77 2.65
N GLY A 399 -21.76 8.45 3.66
CA GLY A 399 -22.96 7.64 3.54
C GLY A 399 -24.22 8.45 3.29
N LEU A 400 -24.32 9.66 3.85
CA LEU A 400 -25.50 10.52 3.77
C LEU A 400 -25.25 11.85 3.04
N ASN A 401 -24.03 12.06 2.56
CA ASN A 401 -23.61 13.25 1.81
C ASN A 401 -23.94 14.57 2.55
N CYS A 402 -23.62 14.59 3.87
CA CYS A 402 -23.76 15.79 4.70
C CYS A 402 -22.53 16.69 4.60
#